data_e1f4c4b4c49320bf79a9acbd508dad67
#
_entry.id   e1f4c4b4c49320bf79a9acbd508dad67
#
_cell.length_a   1.000
_cell.length_b   1.000
_cell.length_c   1.000
_cell.angle_alpha   90.00
_cell.angle_beta   90.00
_cell.angle_gamma   90.00
#
_symmetry.space_group_name_H-M   'P 1'
#
loop_
_entity.id
_entity.type
_entity.pdbx_description
1 polymer ?
#
loop_
_entity_poly.entity_id
_entity_poly.type
_entity_poly.pdbx_seq_one_letter_code
_entity_poly.pdbx_strand_id
1 'polypeptide(L)'
;CLVGSEMCIRDRYYQSFMQTPGKMMFFMLLVVALCIGVCALGLQNGIENITKKMMLALIVLMAVMAVNSVMLKGSSKGLSFYLIPNLENVKKRGLGNVIFDAMTQAFFTLSVGMGSMEIFGSYLGKERKLTGEAINVLVLDTLIAFVAGIIVIPACISFGIRPDAGPSL
;
A
#
# COMPACT_ATOMS: atom_id res chain seq x y z
N CYS A 1 -2.12 -26.95 -10.32
CA CYS A 1 -2.86 -26.09 -11.28
C CYS A 1 -4.35 -26.42 -11.35
N LEU A 2 -5.06 -26.55 -10.21
CA LEU A 2 -6.51 -26.82 -10.20
C LEU A 2 -7.31 -25.74 -9.44
N VAL A 3 -6.66 -24.71 -8.94
CA VAL A 3 -7.31 -23.53 -8.36
C VAL A 3 -6.68 -22.32 -9.02
N GLY A 4 -7.13 -21.99 -10.25
CA GLY A 4 -6.77 -20.73 -10.83
C GLY A 4 -6.32 -20.76 -12.29
N SER A 5 -7.17 -21.21 -13.19
CA SER A 5 -6.97 -20.90 -14.61
C SER A 5 -6.85 -19.38 -14.82
N GLU A 6 -7.57 -18.58 -14.05
CA GLU A 6 -7.47 -17.13 -14.10
C GLU A 6 -6.17 -16.57 -13.50
N MET A 7 -5.63 -17.17 -12.44
CA MET A 7 -4.36 -16.77 -11.83
C MET A 7 -3.18 -17.08 -12.76
N CYS A 8 -3.18 -18.26 -13.39
CA CYS A 8 -2.17 -18.60 -14.41
C CYS A 8 -2.24 -17.70 -15.64
N ILE A 9 -3.43 -17.23 -16.02
CA ILE A 9 -3.61 -16.30 -17.14
C ILE A 9 -3.06 -14.93 -16.75
N ARG A 10 -3.34 -14.42 -15.56
CA ARG A 10 -2.82 -13.15 -15.07
C ARG A 10 -1.29 -13.15 -14.94
N ASP A 11 -0.71 -14.21 -14.38
CA ASP A 11 0.74 -14.37 -14.28
C ASP A 11 1.40 -14.44 -15.66
N ARG A 12 0.77 -15.10 -16.61
CA ARG A 12 1.26 -15.16 -17.98
C ARG A 12 1.21 -13.79 -18.66
N TYR A 13 0.13 -13.04 -18.47
CA TYR A 13 0.03 -11.66 -18.99
C TYR A 13 1.07 -10.75 -18.35
N TYR A 14 1.27 -10.84 -17.04
CA TYR A 14 2.28 -10.08 -16.34
C TYR A 14 3.70 -10.40 -16.83
N GLN A 15 4.03 -11.68 -16.93
CA GLN A 15 5.33 -12.11 -17.47
C GLN A 15 5.52 -11.73 -18.94
N SER A 16 4.50 -11.88 -19.76
CA SER A 16 4.53 -11.46 -21.17
C SER A 16 4.72 -9.93 -21.29
N PHE A 17 4.10 -9.17 -20.41
CA PHE A 17 4.26 -7.71 -20.34
C PHE A 17 5.70 -7.35 -19.97
N MET A 18 6.27 -8.00 -18.94
CA MET A 18 7.65 -7.79 -18.50
C MET A 18 8.69 -8.19 -19.55
N GLN A 19 8.38 -9.20 -20.37
CA GLN A 19 9.27 -9.67 -21.45
C GLN A 19 9.20 -8.82 -22.72
N THR A 20 8.29 -7.84 -22.79
CA THR A 20 8.15 -7.00 -23.97
C THR A 20 8.65 -5.58 -23.65
N PRO A 21 9.95 -5.27 -23.85
CA PRO A 21 10.55 -4.00 -23.44
C PRO A 21 9.88 -2.78 -24.13
N GLY A 22 9.42 -2.95 -25.38
CA GLY A 22 8.75 -1.87 -26.08
C GLY A 22 7.43 -1.42 -25.45
N LYS A 23 6.62 -2.36 -24.94
CA LYS A 23 5.37 -2.02 -24.22
C LYS A 23 5.68 -1.38 -22.88
N MET A 24 6.66 -1.88 -22.16
CA MET A 24 7.11 -1.29 -20.89
C MET A 24 7.58 0.16 -21.07
N MET A 25 8.42 0.41 -22.09
CA MET A 25 8.89 1.76 -22.39
C MET A 25 7.74 2.70 -22.76
N PHE A 26 6.78 2.24 -23.55
CA PHE A 26 5.62 3.04 -23.94
C PHE A 26 4.79 3.46 -22.71
N PHE A 27 4.45 2.52 -21.84
CA PHE A 27 3.69 2.83 -20.61
C PHE A 27 4.48 3.70 -19.64
N MET A 28 5.78 3.47 -19.53
CA MET A 28 6.67 4.31 -18.71
C MET A 28 6.70 5.75 -19.22
N LEU A 29 6.88 5.95 -20.54
CA LEU A 29 6.86 7.28 -21.15
C LEU A 29 5.50 7.97 -20.98
N LEU A 30 4.40 7.21 -21.12
CA LEU A 30 3.06 7.72 -20.92
C LEU A 30 2.85 8.21 -19.48
N VAL A 31 3.26 7.43 -18.48
CA VAL A 31 3.18 7.82 -17.06
C VAL A 31 4.04 9.04 -16.78
N VAL A 32 5.27 9.08 -17.29
CA VAL A 32 6.18 10.23 -17.11
C VAL A 32 5.57 11.49 -17.76
N ALA A 33 5.03 11.38 -18.97
CA ALA A 33 4.37 12.49 -19.64
C ALA A 33 3.14 13.01 -18.86
N LEU A 34 2.34 12.10 -18.29
CA LEU A 34 1.23 12.47 -17.40
C LEU A 34 1.73 13.19 -16.14
N CYS A 35 2.78 12.68 -15.51
CA CYS A 35 3.38 13.32 -14.32
C CYS A 35 3.89 14.73 -14.64
N ILE A 36 4.60 14.90 -15.77
CA ILE A 36 5.09 16.20 -16.22
C ILE A 36 3.90 17.13 -16.53
N GLY A 37 2.86 16.62 -17.18
CA GLY A 37 1.64 17.39 -17.47
C GLY A 37 0.95 17.89 -16.20
N VAL A 38 0.82 17.04 -15.19
CA VAL A 38 0.23 17.43 -13.88
C VAL A 38 1.11 18.46 -13.16
N CYS A 39 2.45 18.28 -13.20
CA CYS A 39 3.38 19.24 -12.60
C CYS A 39 3.36 20.60 -13.33
N ALA A 40 3.18 20.61 -14.65
CA ALA A 40 3.12 21.84 -15.46
C ALA A 40 1.86 22.69 -15.17
N LEU A 41 0.77 22.06 -14.69
CA LEU A 41 -0.45 22.76 -14.28
C LEU A 41 -0.30 23.56 -12.96
N GLY A 42 0.85 23.47 -12.31
CA GLY A 42 1.19 24.17 -11.07
C GLY A 42 0.86 23.37 -9.81
N LEU A 43 1.78 23.48 -8.82
CA LEU A 43 1.72 22.68 -7.59
C LEU A 43 0.44 22.95 -6.77
N GLN A 44 0.03 24.19 -6.63
CA GLN A 44 -1.08 24.54 -5.73
C GLN A 44 -2.46 24.22 -6.29
N ASN A 45 -2.68 24.41 -7.59
CA ASN A 45 -4.00 24.24 -8.19
C ASN A 45 -4.19 22.89 -8.90
N GLY A 46 -3.11 22.33 -9.46
CA GLY A 46 -3.16 21.07 -10.19
C GLY A 46 -2.99 19.85 -9.27
N ILE A 47 -1.84 19.77 -8.59
CA ILE A 47 -1.48 18.58 -7.81
C ILE A 47 -2.39 18.44 -6.59
N GLU A 48 -2.66 19.50 -5.85
CA GLU A 48 -3.47 19.44 -4.63
C GLU A 48 -4.89 18.96 -4.90
N ASN A 49 -5.55 19.49 -5.92
CA ASN A 49 -6.92 19.10 -6.25
C ASN A 49 -7.02 17.68 -6.83
N ILE A 50 -6.06 17.28 -7.65
CA ILE A 50 -5.99 15.92 -8.21
C ILE A 50 -5.72 14.93 -7.09
N THR A 51 -4.73 15.20 -6.23
CA THR A 51 -4.37 14.32 -5.12
C THR A 51 -5.52 14.17 -4.12
N LYS A 52 -6.23 15.24 -3.78
CA LYS A 52 -7.41 15.17 -2.91
C LYS A 52 -8.50 14.26 -3.48
N LYS A 53 -8.81 14.41 -4.76
CA LYS A 53 -9.82 13.57 -5.43
C LYS A 53 -9.39 12.12 -5.51
N MET A 54 -8.12 11.87 -5.84
CA MET A 54 -7.56 10.52 -5.92
C MET A 54 -7.51 9.85 -4.55
N MET A 55 -7.11 10.57 -3.48
CA MET A 55 -7.13 10.05 -2.12
C MET A 55 -8.55 9.71 -1.65
N LEU A 56 -9.53 10.57 -1.93
CA LEU A 56 -10.92 10.29 -1.59
C LEU A 56 -11.43 9.04 -2.30
N ALA A 57 -11.15 8.93 -3.61
CA ALA A 57 -11.53 7.76 -4.38
C ALA A 57 -10.85 6.47 -3.84
N LEU A 58 -9.58 6.55 -3.46
CA LEU A 58 -8.84 5.44 -2.88
C LEU A 58 -9.43 5.02 -1.53
N ILE A 59 -9.76 5.96 -0.64
CA ILE A 59 -10.38 5.67 0.66
C ILE A 59 -11.74 4.98 0.47
N VAL A 60 -12.56 5.49 -0.45
CA VAL A 60 -13.86 4.87 -0.76
C VAL A 60 -13.68 3.44 -1.30
N LEU A 61 -12.73 3.25 -2.22
CA LEU A 61 -12.43 1.94 -2.76
C LEU A 61 -11.93 0.98 -1.67
N MET A 62 -11.03 1.45 -0.80
CA MET A 62 -10.56 0.66 0.35
C MET A 62 -11.72 0.28 1.29
N ALA A 63 -12.63 1.20 1.57
CA ALA A 63 -13.80 0.92 2.43
C ALA A 63 -14.70 -0.15 1.80
N VAL A 64 -14.98 -0.06 0.50
CA VAL A 64 -15.76 -1.07 -0.23
C VAL A 64 -15.06 -2.43 -0.20
N MET A 65 -13.74 -2.45 -0.44
CA MET A 65 -12.96 -3.69 -0.38
C MET A 65 -12.91 -4.29 1.02
N ALA A 66 -12.79 -3.45 2.06
CA ALA A 66 -12.81 -3.91 3.45
C ALA A 66 -14.14 -4.57 3.81
N VAL A 67 -15.26 -3.95 3.45
CA VAL A 67 -16.60 -4.52 3.67
C VAL A 67 -16.73 -5.85 2.92
N ASN A 68 -16.33 -5.89 1.66
CA ASN A 68 -16.38 -7.11 0.87
C ASN A 68 -15.50 -8.23 1.47
N SER A 69 -14.28 -7.91 1.89
CA SER A 69 -13.36 -8.88 2.49
C SER A 69 -13.90 -9.46 3.81
N VAL A 70 -14.53 -8.63 4.64
CA VAL A 70 -15.14 -9.08 5.91
C VAL A 70 -16.39 -9.95 5.65
N MET A 71 -17.13 -9.71 4.58
CA MET A 71 -18.31 -10.50 4.21
C MET A 71 -18.00 -11.85 3.55
N LEU A 72 -16.74 -12.12 3.19
CA LEU A 72 -16.35 -13.41 2.60
C LEU A 72 -16.53 -14.56 3.62
N LYS A 73 -17.00 -15.70 3.13
CA LYS A 73 -17.09 -16.92 3.94
C LYS A 73 -15.70 -17.38 4.37
N GLY A 74 -15.45 -17.40 5.69
CA GLY A 74 -14.13 -17.77 6.24
C GLY A 74 -13.26 -16.60 6.68
N SER A 75 -13.69 -15.37 6.44
CA SER A 75 -12.98 -14.15 6.84
C SER A 75 -12.69 -14.06 8.35
N SER A 76 -13.55 -14.67 9.18
CA SER A 76 -13.35 -14.63 10.64
C SER A 76 -12.05 -15.32 11.09
N LYS A 77 -11.62 -16.37 10.40
CA LYS A 77 -10.31 -17.01 10.66
C LYS A 77 -9.14 -16.08 10.28
N GLY A 78 -9.28 -15.37 9.17
CA GLY A 78 -8.30 -14.40 8.71
C GLY A 78 -8.22 -13.19 9.62
N LEU A 79 -9.35 -12.70 10.06
CA LEU A 79 -9.43 -11.57 10.99
C LEU A 79 -8.84 -11.93 12.36
N SER A 80 -9.14 -13.14 12.86
CA SER A 80 -8.55 -13.67 14.10
C SER A 80 -7.03 -13.81 13.96
N PHE A 81 -6.55 -14.32 12.84
CA PHE A 81 -5.11 -14.42 12.58
C PHE A 81 -4.40 -13.06 12.56
N TYR A 82 -5.04 -12.04 12.02
CA TYR A 82 -4.47 -10.68 11.93
C TYR A 82 -4.53 -9.93 13.27
N LEU A 83 -5.65 -10.02 13.98
CA LEU A 83 -5.88 -9.24 15.20
C LEU A 83 -5.30 -9.89 16.47
N ILE A 84 -5.13 -11.23 16.49
CA ILE A 84 -4.59 -11.91 17.64
C ILE A 84 -3.08 -12.14 17.46
N PRO A 85 -2.23 -11.39 18.18
CA PRO A 85 -0.78 -11.55 18.07
C PRO A 85 -0.34 -12.91 18.62
N ASN A 86 0.40 -13.67 17.82
CA ASN A 86 0.97 -14.93 18.25
C ASN A 86 2.35 -14.69 18.89
N LEU A 87 2.34 -14.55 20.22
CA LEU A 87 3.54 -14.27 21.01
C LEU A 87 4.59 -15.39 20.94
N GLU A 88 4.20 -16.63 20.66
CA GLU A 88 5.15 -17.73 20.48
C GLU A 88 6.04 -17.54 19.25
N ASN A 89 5.48 -17.06 18.17
CA ASN A 89 6.25 -16.77 16.97
C ASN A 89 7.21 -15.59 17.17
N VAL A 90 6.81 -14.61 17.96
CA VAL A 90 7.67 -13.48 18.34
C VAL A 90 8.87 -13.97 19.18
N LYS A 91 8.64 -14.87 20.13
CA LYS A 91 9.71 -15.47 20.93
C LYS A 91 10.67 -16.33 20.10
N LYS A 92 10.14 -17.09 19.14
CA LYS A 92 10.96 -17.92 18.23
C LYS A 92 11.85 -17.11 17.30
N ARG A 93 11.35 -15.97 16.77
CA ARG A 93 12.12 -15.06 15.90
C ARG A 93 13.11 -14.18 16.66
N GLY A 94 12.91 -13.99 17.96
CA GLY A 94 13.67 -13.08 18.79
C GLY A 94 13.13 -11.64 18.70
N LEU A 95 12.89 -11.04 19.86
CA LEU A 95 12.34 -9.68 19.99
C LEU A 95 13.17 -8.64 19.22
N GLY A 96 14.50 -8.76 19.22
CA GLY A 96 15.38 -7.83 18.52
C GLY A 96 15.14 -7.81 17.01
N ASN A 97 15.00 -8.99 16.39
CA ASN A 97 14.77 -9.10 14.96
C ASN A 97 13.38 -8.54 14.58
N VAL A 98 12.35 -8.81 15.39
CA VAL A 98 11.00 -8.30 15.15
C VAL A 98 10.96 -6.77 15.23
N ILE A 99 11.65 -6.19 16.23
CA ILE A 99 11.75 -4.72 16.36
C ILE A 99 12.50 -4.13 15.17
N PHE A 100 13.60 -4.76 14.74
CA PHE A 100 14.38 -4.30 13.60
C PHE A 100 13.57 -4.34 12.31
N ASP A 101 12.85 -5.44 12.05
CA ASP A 101 11.97 -5.58 10.88
C ASP A 101 10.86 -4.52 10.88
N ALA A 102 10.21 -4.31 12.05
CA ALA A 102 9.17 -3.30 12.21
C ALA A 102 9.70 -1.88 11.99
N MET A 103 10.90 -1.58 12.51
CA MET A 103 11.54 -0.28 12.34
C MET A 103 11.90 -0.04 10.87
N THR A 104 12.48 -1.03 10.20
CA THR A 104 12.80 -0.96 8.77
C THR A 104 11.55 -0.71 7.94
N GLN A 105 10.46 -1.43 8.23
CA GLN A 105 9.19 -1.24 7.56
C GLN A 105 8.63 0.17 7.78
N ALA A 106 8.67 0.68 9.01
CA ALA A 106 8.21 2.02 9.34
C ALA A 106 9.03 3.11 8.59
N PHE A 107 10.35 2.97 8.54
CA PHE A 107 11.21 3.87 7.77
C PHE A 107 10.86 3.87 6.29
N PHE A 108 10.61 2.68 5.73
CA PHE A 108 10.25 2.54 4.33
C PHE A 108 8.89 3.17 4.02
N THR A 109 7.87 2.89 4.84
CA THR A 109 6.51 3.38 4.63
C THR A 109 6.42 4.90 4.77
N LEU A 110 7.10 5.47 5.77
CA LEU A 110 7.16 6.91 5.99
C LEU A 110 8.14 7.64 5.05
N SER A 111 8.80 6.89 4.15
CA SER A 111 9.81 7.44 3.24
C SER A 111 10.92 8.24 3.93
N VAL A 112 11.29 7.82 5.15
CA VAL A 112 12.34 8.46 5.92
C VAL A 112 13.69 8.25 5.22
N GLY A 113 14.42 9.34 4.97
CA GLY A 113 15.70 9.30 4.26
C GLY A 113 15.60 9.35 2.73
N MET A 114 14.41 9.31 2.15
CA MET A 114 14.22 9.45 0.69
C MET A 114 14.14 10.91 0.21
N GLY A 115 14.18 11.90 1.11
CA GLY A 115 14.10 13.32 0.76
C GLY A 115 12.70 13.82 0.38
N SER A 116 11.73 12.95 0.15
CA SER A 116 10.38 13.34 -0.21
C SER A 116 9.68 14.13 0.89
N MET A 117 9.87 13.76 2.15
CA MET A 117 9.32 14.50 3.29
C MET A 117 9.95 15.89 3.46
N GLU A 118 11.22 16.08 3.08
CA GLU A 118 11.88 17.38 3.07
C GLU A 118 11.25 18.31 2.03
N ILE A 119 10.97 17.76 0.84
CA ILE A 119 10.30 18.50 -0.24
C ILE A 119 8.91 18.92 0.22
N PHE A 120 8.10 18.02 0.78
CA PHE A 120 6.79 18.37 1.32
C PHE A 120 6.88 19.38 2.46
N GLY A 121 7.86 19.25 3.35
CA GLY A 121 8.12 20.20 4.43
C GLY A 121 8.45 21.63 3.92
N SER A 122 9.12 21.73 2.77
CA SER A 122 9.44 23.05 2.18
C SER A 122 8.22 23.82 1.67
N TYR A 123 7.13 23.13 1.34
CA TYR A 123 5.87 23.74 0.89
C TYR A 123 4.91 24.06 2.04
N LEU A 124 5.21 23.63 3.27
CA LEU A 124 4.40 23.98 4.43
C LEU A 124 4.52 25.48 4.75
N GLY A 125 3.37 26.17 4.78
CA GLY A 125 3.31 27.57 5.20
C GLY A 125 3.79 27.75 6.64
N LYS A 126 4.37 28.91 6.94
CA LYS A 126 4.93 29.26 8.26
C LYS A 126 3.90 29.21 9.42
N GLU A 127 2.62 29.15 9.11
CA GLU A 127 1.53 29.09 10.08
C GLU A 127 1.27 27.68 10.62
N ARG A 128 1.80 26.64 9.96
CA ARG A 128 1.60 25.23 10.35
C ARG A 128 2.79 24.70 11.14
N LYS A 129 2.49 24.03 12.27
CA LYS A 129 3.53 23.39 13.09
C LYS A 129 3.91 22.05 12.46
N LEU A 130 5.20 21.90 12.11
CA LEU A 130 5.74 20.65 11.51
C LEU A 130 5.38 19.40 12.32
N THR A 131 5.46 19.48 13.64
CA THR A 131 5.16 18.35 14.54
C THR A 131 3.70 17.90 14.42
N GLY A 132 2.76 18.84 14.28
CA GLY A 132 1.34 18.50 14.11
C GLY A 132 1.07 17.77 12.80
N GLU A 133 1.66 18.25 11.70
CA GLU A 133 1.53 17.61 10.40
C GLU A 133 2.20 16.23 10.38
N ALA A 134 3.37 16.08 11.00
CA ALA A 134 4.06 14.79 11.12
C ALA A 134 3.22 13.76 11.88
N ILE A 135 2.58 14.14 12.98
CA ILE A 135 1.68 13.27 13.75
C ILE A 135 0.47 12.87 12.90
N ASN A 136 -0.14 13.81 12.18
CA ASN A 136 -1.28 13.54 11.32
C ASN A 136 -0.92 12.53 10.22
N VAL A 137 0.23 12.70 9.57
CA VAL A 137 0.73 11.76 8.56
C VAL A 137 0.93 10.37 9.15
N LEU A 138 1.59 10.28 10.31
CA LEU A 138 1.87 9.02 10.99
C LEU A 138 0.58 8.28 11.38
N VAL A 139 -0.40 8.99 11.94
CA VAL A 139 -1.70 8.41 12.32
C VAL A 139 -2.45 7.93 11.07
N LEU A 140 -2.49 8.74 10.03
CA LEU A 140 -3.19 8.40 8.79
C LEU A 140 -2.55 7.18 8.10
N ASP A 141 -1.23 7.15 8.00
CA ASP A 141 -0.46 6.05 7.41
C ASP A 141 -0.71 4.74 8.16
N THR A 142 -0.61 4.78 9.50
CA THR A 142 -0.88 3.62 10.35
C THR A 142 -2.32 3.12 10.18
N LEU A 143 -3.30 4.02 10.10
CA LEU A 143 -4.71 3.66 9.94
C LEU A 143 -4.95 3.00 8.58
N ILE A 144 -4.40 3.56 7.51
CA ILE A 144 -4.50 3.00 6.16
C ILE A 144 -3.84 1.62 6.09
N ALA A 145 -2.64 1.47 6.66
CA ALA A 145 -1.94 0.19 6.72
C ALA A 145 -2.75 -0.87 7.48
N PHE A 146 -3.38 -0.49 8.59
CA PHE A 146 -4.24 -1.37 9.38
C PHE A 146 -5.47 -1.84 8.58
N VAL A 147 -6.14 -0.92 7.89
CA VAL A 147 -7.29 -1.24 7.01
C VAL A 147 -6.87 -2.12 5.85
N ALA A 148 -5.72 -1.85 5.24
CA ALA A 148 -5.17 -2.68 4.17
C ALA A 148 -4.92 -4.12 4.65
N GLY A 149 -4.41 -4.31 5.86
CA GLY A 149 -4.25 -5.63 6.47
C GLY A 149 -5.59 -6.36 6.65
N ILE A 150 -6.64 -5.66 7.07
CA ILE A 150 -8.00 -6.22 7.18
C ILE A 150 -8.56 -6.63 5.81
N ILE A 151 -8.16 -5.98 4.74
CA ILE A 151 -8.59 -6.33 3.38
C ILE A 151 -7.85 -7.57 2.88
N VAL A 152 -6.53 -7.55 2.96
CA VAL A 152 -5.67 -8.53 2.29
C VAL A 152 -5.67 -9.87 3.03
N ILE A 153 -5.45 -9.88 4.35
CA ILE A 153 -5.22 -11.13 5.09
C ILE A 153 -6.46 -12.03 5.13
N PRO A 154 -7.67 -11.54 5.44
CA PRO A 154 -8.87 -12.38 5.39
C PRO A 154 -9.19 -12.88 3.97
N ALA A 155 -8.94 -12.03 2.94
CA ALA A 155 -9.12 -12.44 1.56
C ALA A 155 -8.18 -13.60 1.20
N CYS A 156 -6.88 -13.50 1.51
CA CYS A 156 -5.90 -14.57 1.26
C CYS A 156 -6.31 -15.89 1.92
N ILE A 157 -6.70 -15.84 3.19
CA ILE A 157 -7.08 -17.04 3.93
C ILE A 157 -8.38 -17.63 3.39
N SER A 158 -9.34 -16.81 2.98
CA SER A 158 -10.60 -17.27 2.37
C SER A 158 -10.38 -17.98 1.03
N PHE A 159 -9.39 -17.54 0.25
CA PHE A 159 -9.00 -18.18 -1.01
C PHE A 159 -7.95 -19.29 -0.85
N GLY A 160 -7.52 -19.60 0.38
CA GLY A 160 -6.50 -20.63 0.65
C GLY A 160 -5.10 -20.24 0.17
N ILE A 161 -4.85 -18.96 -0.06
CA ILE A 161 -3.55 -18.44 -0.47
C ILE A 161 -2.75 -18.07 0.78
N ARG A 162 -1.44 -18.35 0.75
CA ARG A 162 -0.55 -17.97 1.86
C ARG A 162 -0.31 -16.46 1.82
N PRO A 163 -0.49 -15.76 2.96
CA PRO A 163 -0.30 -14.31 3.03
C PRO A 163 1.14 -13.84 2.71
N ASP A 164 2.10 -14.75 2.73
CA ASP A 164 3.52 -14.52 2.46
C ASP A 164 3.92 -14.73 0.99
N ALA A 165 2.95 -15.00 0.11
CA ALA A 165 3.22 -15.27 -1.30
C ALA A 165 3.72 -14.05 -2.13
N GLY A 166 3.74 -12.86 -1.54
CA GLY A 166 4.28 -11.64 -2.16
C GLY A 166 3.52 -11.20 -3.43
N PRO A 167 4.23 -10.85 -4.52
CA PRO A 167 3.60 -10.31 -5.74
C PRO A 167 2.66 -11.27 -6.48
N SER A 168 2.62 -12.54 -6.08
CA SER A 168 1.68 -13.54 -6.61
C SER A 168 0.33 -13.54 -5.90
N LEU A 169 0.10 -12.59 -5.01
CA LEU A 169 -1.17 -12.24 -4.39
C LEU A 169 -1.97 -11.34 -5.34
#